data_f48b44f499c4503c7436536584a83cd0
#
_entry.id   f48b44f499c4503c7436536584a83cd0
#
_cell.length_a   1.000
_cell.length_b   1.000
_cell.length_c   1.000
_cell.angle_alpha   90.00
_cell.angle_beta   90.00
_cell.angle_gamma   90.00
#
_symmetry.space_group_name_H-M   'P 1'
#
loop_
_entity.id
_entity.type
_entity.pdbx_description
1 polymer ?
#
loop_
_entity_poly.entity_id
_entity_poly.type
_entity_poly.pdbx_seq_one_letter_code
_entity_poly.pdbx_strand_id
1 'polypeptide(L)'
;MKLPEKKYAVIYADPPWSYRQHGTGPKSRGNAAQHYHTMTVEDICALPVRQLAGGHGCALFMWATFPTIPDALKVMDAWGFTYKTAAFVWIKKYKSGGNFYGMGAYTRANAEVCLLGVTPGFKAKALVKSHTVHQVIESPIQAHSVKPDEARQRIVELLGDVPRIELFARQHATGWDAWGDELE
;
A
#
# COMPACT_ATOMS: atom_id res chain seq x y z
N MET A 1 -9.67 0.17 -16.43
CA MET A 1 -8.71 1.28 -16.74
C MET A 1 -7.37 0.70 -17.17
N LYS A 2 -6.75 1.21 -18.27
CA LYS A 2 -5.44 0.72 -18.77
C LYS A 2 -4.32 1.32 -17.90
N LEU A 3 -3.31 0.49 -17.54
CA LEU A 3 -2.11 0.98 -16.86
C LEU A 3 -1.28 1.87 -17.81
N PRO A 4 -0.54 2.88 -17.30
CA PRO A 4 0.31 3.74 -18.12
C PRO A 4 1.49 2.96 -18.72
N GLU A 5 2.02 3.46 -19.85
CA GLU A 5 3.18 2.84 -20.55
C GLU A 5 4.53 3.27 -19.95
N LYS A 6 4.53 4.32 -19.11
CA LYS A 6 5.70 4.86 -18.41
C LYS A 6 6.31 3.83 -17.44
N LYS A 7 7.63 3.93 -17.23
CA LYS A 7 8.38 3.07 -16.30
C LYS A 7 8.71 3.81 -15.01
N TYR A 8 8.66 3.09 -13.90
CA TYR A 8 8.84 3.65 -12.57
C TYR A 8 9.91 2.91 -11.79
N ALA A 9 10.60 3.64 -10.93
CA ALA A 9 11.51 3.11 -9.92
C ALA A 9 10.78 2.79 -8.61
N VAL A 10 9.61 3.41 -8.40
CA VAL A 10 8.76 3.21 -7.22
C VAL A 10 7.31 3.00 -7.64
N ILE A 11 6.71 1.97 -7.08
CA ILE A 11 5.26 1.72 -7.12
C ILE A 11 4.77 1.72 -5.67
N TYR A 12 3.75 2.54 -5.38
CA TYR A 12 3.06 2.59 -4.10
C TYR A 12 1.62 2.14 -4.33
N ALA A 13 1.12 1.20 -3.53
CA ALA A 13 -0.17 0.57 -3.78
C ALA A 13 -0.95 0.37 -2.47
N ASP A 14 -2.24 0.71 -2.49
CA ASP A 14 -3.21 0.37 -1.47
C ASP A 14 -4.36 -0.42 -2.10
N PRO A 15 -4.18 -1.72 -2.39
CA PRO A 15 -5.20 -2.49 -3.08
C PRO A 15 -6.52 -2.55 -2.32
N PRO A 16 -7.67 -2.50 -3.02
CA PRO A 16 -8.98 -2.56 -2.41
C PRO A 16 -9.33 -4.01 -2.04
N TRP A 17 -8.67 -4.51 -0.98
CA TRP A 17 -8.80 -5.88 -0.52
C TRP A 17 -10.26 -6.26 -0.23
N SER A 18 -10.71 -7.38 -0.82
CA SER A 18 -11.96 -8.01 -0.42
C SER A 18 -11.73 -8.81 0.86
N TYR A 19 -12.24 -8.31 1.98
CA TYR A 19 -12.18 -9.05 3.25
C TYR A 19 -13.16 -10.22 3.23
N ARG A 20 -12.68 -11.45 3.33
CA ARG A 20 -13.50 -12.59 3.75
C ARG A 20 -13.78 -12.44 5.25
N GLN A 21 -14.79 -11.66 5.61
CA GLN A 21 -15.27 -11.68 6.98
C GLN A 21 -15.97 -13.03 7.20
N HIS A 22 -15.42 -13.89 8.05
CA HIS A 22 -16.11 -15.03 8.64
C HIS A 22 -17.16 -14.50 9.63
N GLY A 23 -18.27 -13.98 9.13
CA GLY A 23 -19.32 -13.37 9.94
C GLY A 23 -20.54 -13.09 9.08
N THR A 24 -21.50 -13.98 9.21
CA THR A 24 -22.93 -13.87 8.93
C THR A 24 -23.45 -12.53 8.41
N GLY A 25 -23.64 -12.46 7.07
CA GLY A 25 -24.60 -11.59 6.42
C GLY A 25 -24.12 -10.22 5.96
N PRO A 26 -24.80 -9.65 4.96
CA PRO A 26 -24.45 -8.38 4.30
C PRO A 26 -24.71 -7.11 5.15
N LYS A 27 -24.98 -7.24 6.44
CA LYS A 27 -25.39 -6.15 7.35
C LYS A 27 -24.40 -5.86 8.50
N SER A 28 -23.18 -6.40 8.51
CA SER A 28 -22.21 -6.02 9.54
C SER A 28 -21.68 -4.62 9.27
N ARG A 29 -21.94 -3.66 10.19
CA ARG A 29 -21.36 -2.30 10.14
C ARG A 29 -19.83 -2.40 10.03
N GLY A 30 -19.25 -1.78 8.99
CA GLY A 30 -17.80 -1.75 8.77
C GLY A 30 -17.29 -2.64 7.64
N ASN A 31 -18.17 -3.18 6.79
CA ASN A 31 -17.73 -3.93 5.60
C ASN A 31 -17.19 -2.98 4.53
N ALA A 32 -15.93 -3.15 4.12
CA ALA A 32 -15.28 -2.36 3.09
C ALA A 32 -16.08 -2.32 1.77
N ALA A 33 -16.76 -3.42 1.42
CA ALA A 33 -17.60 -3.52 0.24
C ALA A 33 -18.83 -2.57 0.24
N GLN A 34 -19.15 -1.91 1.36
CA GLN A 34 -20.21 -0.90 1.43
C GLN A 34 -19.73 0.51 1.06
N HIS A 35 -18.42 0.72 0.98
CA HIS A 35 -17.82 2.04 0.81
C HIS A 35 -17.08 2.21 -0.51
N TYR A 36 -16.59 1.13 -1.15
CA TYR A 36 -15.88 1.18 -2.43
C TYR A 36 -15.85 -0.20 -3.10
N HIS A 37 -15.57 -0.21 -4.41
CA HIS A 37 -15.41 -1.44 -5.19
C HIS A 37 -14.18 -2.22 -4.71
N THR A 38 -14.43 -3.36 -4.03
CA THR A 38 -13.35 -4.28 -3.65
C THR A 38 -13.02 -5.20 -4.82
N MET A 39 -11.75 -5.60 -4.93
CA MET A 39 -11.28 -6.58 -5.91
C MET A 39 -10.97 -7.92 -5.24
N THR A 40 -11.13 -9.02 -5.99
CA THR A 40 -10.63 -10.32 -5.53
C THR A 40 -9.10 -10.34 -5.57
N VAL A 41 -8.48 -11.22 -4.78
CA VAL A 41 -7.01 -11.39 -4.81
C VAL A 41 -6.55 -11.81 -6.20
N GLU A 42 -7.33 -12.65 -6.86
CA GLU A 42 -7.10 -13.14 -8.23
C GLU A 42 -7.11 -11.99 -9.23
N ASP A 43 -8.08 -11.07 -9.15
CA ASP A 43 -8.16 -9.90 -10.04
C ASP A 43 -6.98 -8.94 -9.81
N ILE A 44 -6.58 -8.73 -8.54
CA ILE A 44 -5.41 -7.90 -8.22
C ILE A 44 -4.14 -8.57 -8.77
N CYS A 45 -3.96 -9.87 -8.60
CA CYS A 45 -2.83 -10.62 -9.14
C CYS A 45 -2.76 -10.54 -10.68
N ALA A 46 -3.91 -10.50 -11.36
CA ALA A 46 -3.99 -10.46 -12.82
C ALA A 46 -3.59 -9.09 -13.42
N LEU A 47 -3.50 -8.04 -12.62
CA LEU A 47 -3.03 -6.74 -13.10
C LEU A 47 -1.58 -6.81 -13.57
N PRO A 48 -1.25 -6.36 -14.79
CA PRO A 48 0.09 -6.49 -15.36
C PRO A 48 1.07 -5.43 -14.80
N VAL A 49 1.13 -5.31 -13.46
CA VAL A 49 1.92 -4.29 -12.76
C VAL A 49 3.43 -4.43 -13.04
N ARG A 50 3.90 -5.67 -13.31
CA ARG A 50 5.31 -5.92 -13.67
C ARG A 50 5.79 -5.07 -14.84
N GLN A 51 4.90 -4.75 -15.78
CA GLN A 51 5.25 -3.92 -16.93
C GLN A 51 5.57 -2.46 -16.56
N LEU A 52 5.15 -1.97 -15.39
CA LEU A 52 5.46 -0.62 -14.91
C LEU A 52 6.88 -0.51 -14.34
N ALA A 53 7.51 -1.61 -13.98
CA ALA A 53 8.83 -1.60 -13.37
C ALA A 53 9.93 -1.20 -14.35
N GLY A 54 10.78 -0.25 -13.95
CA GLY A 54 11.94 0.19 -14.73
C GLY A 54 13.06 -0.86 -14.78
N GLY A 55 13.90 -0.79 -15.84
CA GLY A 55 14.97 -1.77 -16.10
C GLY A 55 16.10 -1.79 -15.05
N HIS A 56 16.28 -0.72 -14.30
CA HIS A 56 17.28 -0.64 -13.21
C HIS A 56 16.79 -1.16 -11.85
N GLY A 57 15.61 -1.77 -11.85
CA GLY A 57 14.93 -2.25 -10.64
C GLY A 57 13.85 -1.28 -10.15
N CYS A 58 12.85 -1.85 -9.46
CA CYS A 58 11.71 -1.12 -8.94
C CYS A 58 11.41 -1.59 -7.51
N ALA A 59 11.06 -0.65 -6.64
CA ALA A 59 10.56 -0.92 -5.30
C ALA A 59 9.04 -0.82 -5.27
N LEU A 60 8.38 -1.80 -4.69
CA LEU A 60 6.95 -1.82 -4.43
C LEU A 60 6.70 -1.61 -2.93
N PHE A 61 5.91 -0.60 -2.60
CA PHE A 61 5.38 -0.34 -1.26
C PHE A 61 3.89 -0.67 -1.27
N MET A 62 3.48 -1.73 -0.59
CA MET A 62 2.10 -2.22 -0.62
C MET A 62 1.47 -2.25 0.76
N TRP A 63 0.36 -1.55 0.93
CA TRP A 63 -0.40 -1.58 2.16
C TRP A 63 -1.21 -2.88 2.31
N ALA A 64 -1.19 -3.38 3.52
CA ALA A 64 -1.97 -4.53 3.94
C ALA A 64 -2.39 -4.37 5.40
N THR A 65 -3.53 -4.95 5.76
CA THR A 65 -3.81 -5.24 7.17
C THR A 65 -3.13 -6.55 7.55
N PHE A 66 -2.89 -6.79 8.83
CA PHE A 66 -2.23 -8.02 9.25
C PHE A 66 -2.94 -9.30 8.76
N PRO A 67 -4.29 -9.40 8.76
CA PRO A 67 -4.97 -10.56 8.20
C PRO A 67 -4.79 -10.75 6.69
N THR A 68 -4.52 -9.69 5.93
CA THR A 68 -4.35 -9.76 4.46
C THR A 68 -2.89 -9.92 4.02
N ILE A 69 -1.92 -10.00 4.95
CA ILE A 69 -0.51 -10.20 4.60
C ILE A 69 -0.29 -11.42 3.68
N PRO A 70 -0.89 -12.61 3.91
CA PRO A 70 -0.71 -13.76 3.03
C PRO A 70 -1.15 -13.47 1.59
N ASP A 71 -2.25 -12.73 1.41
CA ASP A 71 -2.75 -12.33 0.09
C ASP A 71 -1.87 -11.26 -0.55
N ALA A 72 -1.38 -10.28 0.23
CA ALA A 72 -0.44 -9.28 -0.23
C ALA A 72 0.88 -9.90 -0.74
N LEU A 73 1.39 -10.94 -0.08
CA LEU A 73 2.57 -11.66 -0.52
C LEU A 73 2.33 -12.40 -1.85
N LYS A 74 1.15 -13.01 -2.05
CA LYS A 74 0.76 -13.62 -3.34
C LYS A 74 0.71 -12.58 -4.46
N VAL A 75 0.11 -11.42 -4.18
CA VAL A 75 0.05 -10.31 -5.17
C VAL A 75 1.45 -9.81 -5.51
N MET A 76 2.32 -9.62 -4.51
CA MET A 76 3.72 -9.23 -4.76
C MET A 76 4.43 -10.20 -5.69
N ASP A 77 4.30 -11.51 -5.44
CA ASP A 77 4.90 -12.56 -6.27
C ASP A 77 4.32 -12.55 -7.69
N ALA A 78 2.99 -12.48 -7.84
CA ALA A 78 2.32 -12.39 -9.13
C ALA A 78 2.76 -11.16 -9.95
N TRP A 79 3.04 -10.04 -9.28
CA TRP A 79 3.57 -8.83 -9.92
C TRP A 79 5.08 -8.86 -10.15
N GLY A 80 5.77 -9.97 -9.79
CA GLY A 80 7.20 -10.17 -9.99
C GLY A 80 8.09 -9.39 -9.02
N PHE A 81 7.60 -9.15 -7.80
CA PHE A 81 8.35 -8.52 -6.71
C PHE A 81 8.69 -9.53 -5.61
N THR A 82 9.92 -9.56 -5.20
CA THR A 82 10.37 -10.34 -4.04
C THR A 82 10.20 -9.53 -2.77
N TYR A 83 9.40 -10.01 -1.82
CA TYR A 83 9.24 -9.41 -0.50
C TYR A 83 10.60 -9.29 0.23
N LYS A 84 10.81 -8.18 0.92
CA LYS A 84 12.04 -7.91 1.69
C LYS A 84 11.77 -7.68 3.17
N THR A 85 10.83 -6.80 3.48
CA THR A 85 10.53 -6.40 4.86
C THR A 85 9.22 -5.59 4.92
N ALA A 86 8.78 -5.22 6.12
CA ALA A 86 7.84 -4.12 6.28
C ALA A 86 8.61 -2.79 6.14
N ALA A 87 8.20 -1.97 5.17
CA ALA A 87 8.75 -0.61 5.02
C ALA A 87 8.24 0.28 6.14
N PHE A 88 6.90 0.27 6.36
CA PHE A 88 6.27 1.09 7.38
C PHE A 88 5.25 0.28 8.19
N VAL A 89 5.08 0.69 9.44
CA VAL A 89 3.98 0.26 10.31
C VAL A 89 3.26 1.53 10.78
N TRP A 90 2.01 1.71 10.35
CA TRP A 90 1.19 2.83 10.77
C TRP A 90 0.44 2.49 12.05
N ILE A 91 0.80 3.17 13.13
CA ILE A 91 0.08 3.15 14.40
C ILE A 91 -1.00 4.23 14.34
N LYS A 92 -2.25 3.81 14.29
CA LYS A 92 -3.41 4.69 14.17
C LYS A 92 -3.67 5.42 15.48
N LYS A 93 -3.85 6.73 15.39
CA LYS A 93 -4.18 7.60 16.53
C LYS A 93 -5.57 8.21 16.34
N TYR A 94 -6.18 8.69 17.41
CA TYR A 94 -7.31 9.60 17.33
C TYR A 94 -6.82 11.03 17.02
N LYS A 95 -7.67 11.86 16.40
CA LYS A 95 -7.37 13.29 16.20
C LYS A 95 -7.14 14.07 17.50
N SER A 96 -7.79 13.61 18.57
CA SER A 96 -7.63 14.15 19.94
C SER A 96 -6.36 13.65 20.66
N GLY A 97 -5.54 12.84 20.01
CA GLY A 97 -4.42 12.11 20.63
C GLY A 97 -4.83 10.75 21.18
N GLY A 98 -3.86 9.97 21.62
CA GLY A 98 -4.06 8.60 22.09
C GLY A 98 -4.19 7.57 20.96
N ASN A 99 -4.13 6.31 21.32
CA ASN A 99 -4.20 5.21 20.36
C ASN A 99 -5.65 4.96 19.90
N PHE A 100 -5.84 4.86 18.58
CA PHE A 100 -7.10 4.36 18.02
C PHE A 100 -7.19 2.84 18.24
N TYR A 101 -8.37 2.35 18.58
CA TYR A 101 -8.63 0.92 18.75
C TYR A 101 -9.79 0.51 17.86
N GLY A 102 -9.48 -0.21 16.78
CA GLY A 102 -10.46 -0.84 15.90
C GLY A 102 -11.05 -2.13 16.48
N MET A 103 -12.01 -2.67 15.77
CA MET A 103 -12.56 -3.99 16.05
C MET A 103 -11.65 -5.07 15.48
N GLY A 104 -11.30 -6.07 16.27
CA GLY A 104 -10.54 -7.24 15.83
C GLY A 104 -11.11 -8.51 16.42
N ALA A 105 -10.94 -9.65 15.74
CA ALA A 105 -11.46 -10.94 16.20
C ALA A 105 -10.72 -11.47 17.44
N TYR A 106 -9.46 -11.14 17.62
CA TYR A 106 -8.63 -11.59 18.73
C TYR A 106 -8.15 -10.42 19.59
N THR A 107 -7.51 -9.43 18.97
CA THR A 107 -7.01 -8.24 19.66
C THR A 107 -7.61 -6.98 19.06
N ARG A 108 -7.56 -5.86 19.78
CA ARG A 108 -7.95 -4.56 19.23
C ARG A 108 -6.93 -4.11 18.18
N ALA A 109 -7.37 -4.05 16.91
CA ALA A 109 -6.51 -3.67 15.80
C ALA A 109 -6.32 -2.15 15.75
N ASN A 110 -5.08 -1.68 15.80
CA ASN A 110 -4.74 -0.26 15.70
C ASN A 110 -3.57 0.03 14.79
N ALA A 111 -3.12 -0.96 14.02
CA ALA A 111 -2.02 -0.77 13.09
C ALA A 111 -2.31 -1.39 11.72
N GLU A 112 -1.65 -0.85 10.70
CA GLU A 112 -1.53 -1.40 9.35
C GLU A 112 -0.06 -1.43 8.93
N VAL A 113 0.27 -2.31 7.99
CA VAL A 113 1.64 -2.50 7.52
C VAL A 113 1.76 -2.16 6.04
N CYS A 114 2.84 -1.46 5.68
CA CYS A 114 3.25 -1.25 4.30
C CYS A 114 4.44 -2.19 4.01
N LEU A 115 4.23 -3.18 3.18
CA LEU A 115 5.23 -4.18 2.82
C LEU A 115 6.14 -3.61 1.73
N LEU A 116 7.45 -3.95 1.79
CA LEU A 116 8.44 -3.62 0.77
C LEU A 116 8.79 -4.88 -0.03
N GLY A 117 8.58 -4.82 -1.33
CA GLY A 117 9.09 -5.77 -2.30
C GLY A 117 9.95 -5.10 -3.35
N VAL A 118 10.84 -5.85 -3.98
CA VAL A 118 11.69 -5.32 -5.05
C VAL A 118 11.75 -6.28 -6.24
N THR A 119 11.89 -5.71 -7.44
CA THR A 119 12.16 -6.54 -8.64
C THR A 119 13.59 -7.03 -8.67
N PRO A 120 13.90 -8.13 -9.41
CA PRO A 120 15.26 -8.46 -9.77
C PRO A 120 16.00 -7.26 -10.36
N GLY A 121 17.26 -7.06 -9.96
CA GLY A 121 18.06 -5.90 -10.39
C GLY A 121 17.99 -4.67 -9.48
N PHE A 122 17.05 -4.61 -8.54
CA PHE A 122 17.03 -3.53 -7.54
C PHE A 122 18.27 -3.62 -6.63
N LYS A 123 19.11 -2.60 -6.68
CA LYS A 123 20.34 -2.53 -5.88
C LYS A 123 20.16 -1.52 -4.76
N ALA A 124 19.76 -1.99 -3.57
CA ALA A 124 19.49 -1.14 -2.41
C ALA A 124 20.65 -0.19 -2.09
N LYS A 125 21.91 -0.65 -2.11
CA LYS A 125 23.10 0.19 -1.85
C LYS A 125 23.24 1.38 -2.80
N ALA A 126 22.71 1.29 -4.03
CA ALA A 126 22.78 2.37 -5.01
C ALA A 126 21.54 3.27 -5.02
N LEU A 127 20.39 2.71 -4.66
CA LEU A 127 19.09 3.36 -4.79
C LEU A 127 18.59 4.00 -3.50
N VAL A 128 18.94 3.43 -2.34
CA VAL A 128 18.61 4.03 -1.04
C VAL A 128 19.46 5.27 -0.82
N LYS A 129 18.82 6.41 -0.60
CA LYS A 129 19.45 7.73 -0.41
C LYS A 129 19.59 8.11 1.05
N SER A 130 18.65 7.65 1.89
CA SER A 130 18.65 7.95 3.32
C SER A 130 18.48 6.66 4.12
N HIS A 131 19.30 6.48 5.14
CA HIS A 131 19.18 5.39 6.12
C HIS A 131 18.57 5.85 7.46
N THR A 132 18.06 7.10 7.51
CA THR A 132 17.46 7.70 8.69
C THR A 132 15.93 7.64 8.69
N VAL A 133 15.33 7.13 7.60
CA VAL A 133 13.88 7.00 7.48
C VAL A 133 13.35 6.00 8.50
N HIS A 134 12.49 6.44 9.40
CA HIS A 134 11.91 5.60 10.44
C HIS A 134 10.79 4.72 9.91
N GLN A 135 10.70 3.49 10.42
CA GLN A 135 9.70 2.51 10.01
C GLN A 135 8.30 2.81 10.57
N VAL A 136 8.22 3.25 11.84
CA VAL A 136 6.94 3.51 12.50
C VAL A 136 6.41 4.90 12.11
N ILE A 137 5.15 4.93 11.68
CA ILE A 137 4.37 6.15 11.44
C ILE A 137 3.29 6.21 12.51
N GLU A 138 3.25 7.29 13.28
CA GLU A 138 2.18 7.56 14.24
C GLU A 138 1.37 8.75 13.78
N SER A 139 0.18 8.51 13.23
CA SER A 139 -0.66 9.59 12.72
C SER A 139 -2.14 9.32 12.94
N PRO A 140 -2.97 10.38 13.04
CA PRO A 140 -4.40 10.25 13.17
C PRO A 140 -5.03 9.54 11.98
N ILE A 141 -6.10 8.77 12.26
CA ILE A 141 -6.99 8.28 11.21
C ILE A 141 -7.62 9.47 10.48
N GLN A 142 -7.71 9.34 9.17
CA GLN A 142 -8.38 10.28 8.29
C GLN A 142 -9.76 9.72 7.87
N ALA A 143 -10.32 10.18 6.75
CA ALA A 143 -11.50 9.56 6.15
C ALA A 143 -11.22 8.08 5.85
N HIS A 144 -12.28 7.28 5.67
CA HIS A 144 -12.17 5.82 5.55
C HIS A 144 -11.02 5.38 4.64
N SER A 145 -10.11 4.57 5.23
CA SER A 145 -9.00 3.89 4.55
C SER A 145 -7.91 4.78 3.93
N VAL A 146 -7.93 6.10 4.12
CA VAL A 146 -6.86 7.00 3.62
C VAL A 146 -5.57 6.74 4.41
N LYS A 147 -4.51 6.41 3.68
CA LYS A 147 -3.18 6.18 4.26
C LYS A 147 -2.48 7.51 4.57
N PRO A 148 -1.59 7.53 5.58
CA PRO A 148 -0.90 8.77 5.95
C PRO A 148 0.00 9.28 4.81
N ASP A 149 -0.10 10.57 4.50
CA ASP A 149 0.75 11.23 3.49
C ASP A 149 2.24 11.15 3.82
N GLU A 150 2.56 11.02 5.10
CA GLU A 150 3.91 10.81 5.59
C GLU A 150 4.58 9.58 4.95
N ALA A 151 3.82 8.54 4.57
CA ALA A 151 4.35 7.38 3.87
C ALA A 151 4.95 7.78 2.50
N ARG A 152 4.24 8.63 1.72
CA ARG A 152 4.76 9.14 0.44
C ARG A 152 6.01 9.99 0.63
N GLN A 153 6.02 10.84 1.66
CA GLN A 153 7.17 11.69 1.98
C GLN A 153 8.39 10.85 2.34
N ARG A 154 8.22 9.83 3.20
CA ARG A 154 9.28 8.92 3.61
C ARG A 154 9.80 8.05 2.45
N ILE A 155 8.95 7.65 1.50
CA ILE A 155 9.39 6.96 0.28
C ILE A 155 10.31 7.86 -0.55
N VAL A 156 9.97 9.14 -0.70
CA VAL A 156 10.80 10.12 -1.42
C VAL A 156 12.11 10.38 -0.68
N GLU A 157 12.08 10.50 0.65
CA GLU A 157 13.30 10.62 1.46
C GLU A 157 14.19 9.38 1.31
N LEU A 158 13.59 8.18 1.34
CA LEU A 158 14.32 6.91 1.24
C LEU A 158 14.99 6.72 -0.11
N LEU A 159 14.32 7.02 -1.23
CA LEU A 159 14.75 6.67 -2.58
C LEU A 159 15.07 7.87 -3.47
N GLY A 160 14.80 9.09 -3.00
CA GLY A 160 15.00 10.32 -3.75
C GLY A 160 13.87 10.63 -4.74
N ASP A 161 14.07 11.69 -5.52
CA ASP A 161 13.14 12.13 -6.56
C ASP A 161 13.31 11.29 -7.84
N VAL A 162 12.65 10.14 -7.84
CA VAL A 162 12.65 9.17 -8.95
C VAL A 162 11.26 9.02 -9.54
N PRO A 163 11.12 8.51 -10.78
CA PRO A 163 9.81 8.19 -11.36
C PRO A 163 9.02 7.25 -10.44
N ARG A 164 7.83 7.69 -10.03
CA ARG A 164 6.98 7.00 -9.06
C ARG A 164 5.50 7.08 -9.42
N ILE A 165 4.76 6.05 -9.07
CA ILE A 165 3.32 5.95 -9.30
C ILE A 165 2.62 5.41 -8.06
N GLU A 166 1.43 5.93 -7.79
CA GLU A 166 0.47 5.37 -6.84
C GLU A 166 -0.61 4.60 -7.60
N LEU A 167 -0.76 3.31 -7.27
CA LEU A 167 -1.84 2.46 -7.78
C LEU A 167 -3.00 2.43 -6.79
N PHE A 168 -4.22 2.36 -7.32
CA PHE A 168 -5.47 2.48 -6.56
C PHE A 168 -5.57 3.84 -5.84
N ALA A 169 -4.98 4.86 -6.46
CA ALA A 169 -5.00 6.22 -5.95
C ALA A 169 -6.43 6.77 -5.96
N ARG A 170 -6.77 7.54 -4.92
CA ARG A 170 -8.06 8.23 -4.78
C ARG A 170 -7.94 9.73 -5.02
N GLN A 171 -6.72 10.23 -5.06
CA GLN A 171 -6.41 11.64 -5.30
C GLN A 171 -5.05 11.77 -5.97
N HIS A 172 -4.83 12.88 -6.63
CA HIS A 172 -3.52 13.23 -7.15
C HIS A 172 -2.60 13.74 -6.02
N ALA A 173 -1.37 13.25 -5.97
CA ALA A 173 -0.33 13.74 -5.07
C ALA A 173 0.80 14.38 -5.87
N THR A 174 1.31 15.53 -5.41
CA THR A 174 2.39 16.26 -6.10
C THR A 174 3.63 15.38 -6.30
N GLY A 175 4.09 15.30 -7.54
CA GLY A 175 5.26 14.52 -7.93
C GLY A 175 5.01 13.01 -8.02
N TRP A 176 3.77 12.54 -7.93
CA TRP A 176 3.36 11.16 -8.16
C TRP A 176 2.46 11.07 -9.38
N ASP A 177 2.72 10.11 -10.25
CA ASP A 177 1.71 9.67 -11.19
C ASP A 177 0.65 8.86 -10.42
N ALA A 178 -0.57 8.82 -10.89
CA ALA A 178 -1.68 8.17 -10.21
C ALA A 178 -2.47 7.26 -11.16
N TRP A 179 -2.91 6.11 -10.66
CA TRP A 179 -3.81 5.19 -11.34
C TRP A 179 -4.80 4.62 -10.33
N GLY A 180 -6.10 4.77 -10.60
CA GLY A 180 -7.19 4.32 -9.74
C GLY A 180 -8.53 4.71 -10.32
N ASP A 181 -9.58 3.97 -10.01
CA ASP A 181 -10.95 4.19 -10.47
C ASP A 181 -11.71 5.27 -9.68
N GLU A 182 -11.17 5.65 -8.52
CA GLU A 182 -11.72 6.72 -7.67
C GLU A 182 -11.02 8.08 -7.88
N LEU A 183 -10.15 8.22 -8.90
CA LEU A 183 -9.49 9.50 -9.21
C LEU A 183 -10.50 10.47 -9.82
N GLU A 184 -10.69 11.63 -9.17
CA GLU A 184 -11.41 12.79 -9.67
C GLU A 184 -10.48 13.75 -10.44
#